data_4c61331bf7ceda26a8a092d277a2bd25
#
_entry.id   4c61331bf7ceda26a8a092d277a2bd25
#
_cell.length_a   1.000
_cell.length_b   1.000
_cell.length_c   1.000
_cell.angle_alpha   90.00
_cell.angle_beta   90.00
_cell.angle_gamma   90.00
#
_symmetry.space_group_name_H-M   'P 1'
#
loop_
_entity.id
_entity.type
_entity.pdbx_description
1 polymer ?
#
loop_
_entity_poly.entity_id
_entity_poly.type
_entity_poly.pdbx_seq_one_letter_code
_entity_poly.pdbx_strand_id
1 'polypeptide(L)'
;MTLRIVFFLLFGYGVGSAQNTAETASNSFISWAENYSLSWNDFQGPPDENYTMAALTSYKIDLLPEAVMVDENDQIQGYENLTVVANFYKNSSWHSTISDHILQHERLHFDIAELFARKIRRRFSELKKGKQASFSVYQDAFNLFWKQCRNMQKQYDRKTNHGGVIEINKEWQERILKELKSLDDFKQT
;
A
#
# COMPACT_ATOMS: atom_id res chain seq x y z
N MET A 1 -20.70 -16.96 -23.57
CA MET A 1 -19.65 -16.04 -23.03
C MET A 1 -19.74 -16.13 -21.52
N THR A 2 -18.87 -16.89 -20.90
CA THR A 2 -18.90 -17.13 -19.45
C THR A 2 -18.04 -16.05 -18.80
N LEU A 3 -18.68 -15.12 -18.10
CA LEU A 3 -18.03 -14.04 -17.37
C LEU A 3 -17.76 -14.50 -15.93
N ARG A 4 -16.54 -14.33 -15.42
CA ARG A 4 -16.17 -14.66 -14.05
C ARG A 4 -15.90 -13.37 -13.28
N ILE A 5 -16.45 -13.28 -12.05
CA ILE A 5 -16.06 -12.22 -11.12
C ILE A 5 -14.77 -12.68 -10.46
N VAL A 6 -13.72 -11.90 -10.60
CA VAL A 6 -12.43 -12.14 -9.94
C VAL A 6 -12.21 -11.06 -8.88
N PHE A 7 -12.08 -11.50 -7.65
CA PHE A 7 -11.66 -10.63 -6.55
C PHE A 7 -10.13 -10.66 -6.46
N PHE A 8 -9.51 -9.52 -6.38
CA PHE A 8 -8.10 -9.42 -6.05
C PHE A 8 -7.92 -9.72 -4.55
N LEU A 9 -7.98 -11.02 -4.20
CA LEU A 9 -7.76 -11.47 -2.82
C LEU A 9 -6.28 -11.31 -2.47
N LEU A 10 -5.95 -10.23 -1.79
CA LEU A 10 -4.75 -10.16 -0.99
C LEU A 10 -5.02 -10.98 0.28
N PHE A 11 -4.33 -12.11 0.44
CA PHE A 11 -4.48 -13.02 1.56
C PHE A 11 -4.40 -12.29 2.91
N GLY A 12 -5.54 -12.15 3.57
CA GLY A 12 -5.67 -11.78 4.96
C GLY A 12 -6.78 -12.65 5.56
N TYR A 13 -6.40 -13.62 6.40
CA TYR A 13 -7.37 -14.44 7.13
C TYR A 13 -8.15 -13.57 8.11
N GLY A 14 -9.47 -13.54 7.97
CA GLY A 14 -10.38 -12.97 8.93
C GLY A 14 -11.81 -13.34 8.58
N VAL A 15 -12.32 -14.39 9.24
CA VAL A 15 -13.75 -14.76 9.18
C VAL A 15 -14.49 -13.92 10.22
N GLY A 16 -15.37 -13.04 9.76
CA GLY A 16 -16.24 -12.26 10.65
C GLY A 16 -17.46 -11.72 9.91
N SER A 17 -18.60 -12.00 10.46
CA SER A 17 -19.98 -11.81 10.03
C SER A 17 -20.30 -10.47 9.33
N ALA A 18 -20.97 -10.56 8.19
CA ALA A 18 -21.53 -9.42 7.46
C ALA A 18 -22.80 -8.91 8.17
N GLN A 19 -22.71 -7.71 8.76
CA GLN A 19 -23.79 -6.73 8.90
C GLN A 19 -23.23 -5.42 9.50
N ASN A 20 -23.46 -4.28 8.83
CA ASN A 20 -23.04 -2.90 9.13
C ASN A 20 -21.62 -2.48 8.65
N THR A 21 -21.30 -2.67 7.39
CA THR A 21 -19.90 -2.52 6.92
C THR A 21 -19.57 -1.23 6.16
N ALA A 22 -20.51 -0.39 5.78
CA ALA A 22 -20.20 0.79 4.96
C ALA A 22 -19.64 2.00 5.75
N GLU A 23 -20.17 2.28 6.95
CA GLU A 23 -19.69 3.43 7.77
C GLU A 23 -18.45 3.11 8.61
N THR A 24 -18.25 1.86 8.99
CA THR A 24 -17.06 1.43 9.75
C THR A 24 -15.83 1.22 8.87
N ALA A 25 -16.01 0.92 7.59
CA ALA A 25 -14.89 0.72 6.65
C ALA A 25 -14.12 2.03 6.39
N SER A 26 -14.80 3.18 6.24
CA SER A 26 -14.14 4.46 5.96
C SER A 26 -13.26 4.99 7.11
N ASN A 27 -13.43 4.45 8.33
CA ASN A 27 -12.67 4.85 9.53
C ASN A 27 -11.49 3.92 9.85
N SER A 28 -11.35 2.80 9.16
CA SER A 28 -10.34 1.76 9.50
C SER A 28 -9.01 1.95 8.79
N PHE A 29 -8.95 2.75 7.73
CA PHE A 29 -7.73 3.04 6.99
C PHE A 29 -7.64 4.52 6.57
N ILE A 30 -6.43 4.95 6.21
CA ILE A 30 -6.11 6.26 5.66
C ILE A 30 -5.43 6.02 4.32
N SER A 31 -6.01 6.56 3.23
CA SER A 31 -5.34 6.57 1.93
C SER A 31 -4.22 7.63 1.92
N TRP A 32 -3.10 7.32 1.30
CA TRP A 32 -1.98 8.25 1.21
C TRP A 32 -2.40 9.54 0.49
N ALA A 33 -2.06 10.68 1.09
CA ALA A 33 -2.29 12.00 0.50
C ALA A 33 -1.12 12.92 0.86
N GLU A 34 -0.70 13.77 -0.09
CA GLU A 34 0.46 14.65 0.05
C GLU A 34 0.31 15.65 1.20
N ASN A 35 -0.93 16.06 1.49
CA ASN A 35 -1.26 17.03 2.53
C ASN A 35 -1.60 16.38 3.88
N TYR A 36 -1.43 15.08 4.03
CA TYR A 36 -1.68 14.35 5.27
C TYR A 36 -0.43 13.64 5.75
N SER A 37 -0.07 13.83 7.00
CA SER A 37 1.04 13.15 7.65
C SER A 37 0.53 12.38 8.86
N LEU A 38 0.83 11.07 8.91
CA LEU A 38 0.44 10.22 10.05
C LEU A 38 0.92 10.82 11.37
N SER A 39 0.09 10.64 12.39
CA SER A 39 0.38 10.95 13.79
C SER A 39 0.24 9.71 14.65
N TRP A 40 0.70 9.73 15.89
CA TRP A 40 0.51 8.59 16.80
C TRP A 40 -0.97 8.25 17.06
N ASN A 41 -1.88 9.22 16.91
CA ASN A 41 -3.33 8.98 17.04
C ASN A 41 -3.89 8.06 15.94
N ASP A 42 -3.16 7.87 14.86
CA ASP A 42 -3.58 7.00 13.76
C ASP A 42 -3.23 5.53 14.01
N PHE A 43 -2.29 5.26 14.92
CA PHE A 43 -1.86 3.91 15.30
C PHE A 43 -2.77 3.38 16.42
N GLN A 44 -3.85 2.71 16.04
CA GLN A 44 -4.95 2.34 16.94
C GLN A 44 -4.99 0.85 17.29
N GLY A 45 -4.08 0.05 16.72
CA GLY A 45 -3.94 -1.36 17.03
C GLY A 45 -3.30 -1.58 18.40
N PRO A 46 -3.59 -2.71 19.05
CA PRO A 46 -2.91 -3.09 20.29
C PRO A 46 -1.43 -3.42 19.99
N PRO A 47 -0.49 -2.96 20.81
CA PRO A 47 0.90 -3.40 20.70
C PRO A 47 0.99 -4.93 20.86
N ASP A 48 1.83 -5.56 20.03
CA ASP A 48 2.07 -7.00 20.14
C ASP A 48 3.32 -7.25 21.00
N GLU A 49 3.13 -7.79 22.17
CA GLU A 49 4.18 -8.06 23.17
C GLU A 49 5.26 -9.05 22.69
N ASN A 50 4.98 -9.81 21.62
CA ASN A 50 5.96 -10.73 21.03
C ASN A 50 6.98 -10.02 20.13
N TYR A 51 6.78 -8.73 19.80
CA TYR A 51 7.69 -7.94 19.02
C TYR A 51 8.51 -6.98 19.88
N THR A 52 9.80 -6.91 19.59
CA THR A 52 10.73 -5.97 20.24
C THR A 52 10.75 -4.59 19.59
N MET A 53 9.94 -4.38 18.55
CA MET A 53 9.84 -3.10 17.85
C MET A 53 9.04 -2.09 18.67
N ALA A 54 9.37 -0.80 18.49
CA ALA A 54 8.68 0.30 19.17
C ALA A 54 7.34 0.65 18.53
N ALA A 55 7.15 0.34 17.25
CA ALA A 55 5.93 0.60 16.50
C ALA A 55 5.86 -0.32 15.27
N LEU A 56 4.69 -0.35 14.62
CA LEU A 56 4.43 -1.06 13.37
C LEU A 56 3.45 -0.27 12.51
N THR A 57 3.85 0.03 11.28
CA THR A 57 2.98 0.55 10.23
C THR A 57 2.41 -0.59 9.38
N SER A 58 1.12 -0.85 9.50
CA SER A 58 0.38 -1.76 8.62
C SER A 58 -0.11 -1.00 7.39
N TYR A 59 0.36 -1.41 6.21
CA TYR A 59 0.00 -0.80 4.93
C TYR A 59 -0.39 -1.87 3.91
N LYS A 60 -1.18 -1.47 2.91
CA LYS A 60 -1.43 -2.25 1.70
C LYS A 60 -1.42 -1.33 0.49
N ILE A 61 -1.23 -1.93 -0.68
CA ILE A 61 -1.54 -1.31 -1.97
C ILE A 61 -2.76 -2.04 -2.50
N ASP A 62 -3.90 -1.39 -2.41
CA ASP A 62 -5.18 -1.99 -2.78
C ASP A 62 -5.52 -1.67 -4.23
N LEU A 63 -6.09 -2.66 -4.94
CA LEU A 63 -6.57 -2.51 -6.30
C LEU A 63 -7.96 -1.89 -6.31
N LEU A 64 -8.22 -1.00 -7.25
CA LEU A 64 -9.52 -0.39 -7.51
C LEU A 64 -9.91 -0.58 -8.99
N PRO A 65 -11.14 -1.04 -9.27
CA PRO A 65 -12.12 -1.57 -8.32
C PRO A 65 -11.65 -2.87 -7.67
N GLU A 66 -12.16 -3.20 -6.48
CA GLU A 66 -11.78 -4.40 -5.71
C GLU A 66 -12.10 -5.72 -6.43
N ALA A 67 -13.05 -5.68 -7.35
CA ALA A 67 -13.44 -6.82 -8.17
C ALA A 67 -13.58 -6.40 -9.64
N VAL A 68 -13.19 -7.27 -10.53
CA VAL A 68 -13.31 -7.10 -11.98
C VAL A 68 -14.00 -8.29 -12.63
N MET A 69 -14.67 -8.04 -13.76
CA MET A 69 -15.22 -9.08 -14.59
C MET A 69 -14.18 -9.51 -15.61
N VAL A 70 -13.88 -10.80 -15.67
CA VAL A 70 -12.90 -11.39 -16.60
C VAL A 70 -13.60 -12.42 -17.46
N ASP A 71 -13.39 -12.38 -18.76
CA ASP A 71 -13.94 -13.35 -19.70
C ASP A 71 -13.07 -14.62 -19.84
N GLU A 72 -13.51 -15.55 -20.67
CA GLU A 72 -12.82 -16.82 -20.91
C GLU A 72 -11.46 -16.67 -21.63
N ASN A 73 -11.20 -15.50 -22.24
CA ASN A 73 -9.94 -15.14 -22.90
C ASN A 73 -9.03 -14.28 -22.01
N ASP A 74 -9.28 -14.28 -20.70
CA ASP A 74 -8.51 -13.49 -19.72
C ASP A 74 -8.65 -11.96 -19.90
N GLN A 75 -9.74 -11.47 -20.54
CA GLN A 75 -9.94 -10.05 -20.77
C GLN A 75 -10.78 -9.41 -19.67
N ILE A 76 -10.28 -8.32 -19.09
CA ILE A 76 -10.97 -7.53 -18.05
C ILE A 76 -11.96 -6.58 -18.74
N GLN A 77 -13.22 -6.58 -18.29
CA GLN A 77 -14.17 -5.54 -18.64
C GLN A 77 -13.81 -4.24 -17.88
N GLY A 78 -13.69 -3.14 -18.62
CA GLY A 78 -13.40 -1.84 -17.99
C GLY A 78 -11.99 -1.74 -17.40
N TYR A 79 -11.00 -2.41 -18.00
CA TYR A 79 -9.60 -2.36 -17.60
C TYR A 79 -9.05 -0.94 -17.54
N GLU A 80 -9.65 -0.01 -18.26
CA GLU A 80 -9.30 1.41 -18.24
C GLU A 80 -9.46 2.04 -16.85
N ASN A 81 -10.37 1.50 -16.04
CA ASN A 81 -10.65 1.98 -14.69
C ASN A 81 -9.73 1.41 -13.61
N LEU A 82 -8.89 0.39 -13.94
CA LEU A 82 -7.99 -0.21 -12.98
C LEU A 82 -6.98 0.79 -12.46
N THR A 83 -6.88 0.89 -11.14
CA THR A 83 -5.85 1.68 -10.46
C THR A 83 -5.48 1.03 -9.14
N VAL A 84 -4.61 1.66 -8.39
CA VAL A 84 -4.23 1.23 -7.05
C VAL A 84 -4.12 2.41 -6.11
N VAL A 85 -4.32 2.15 -4.81
CA VAL A 85 -4.19 3.11 -3.73
C VAL A 85 -3.33 2.54 -2.61
N ALA A 86 -2.43 3.33 -2.04
CA ALA A 86 -1.72 2.97 -0.84
C ALA A 86 -2.55 3.35 0.38
N ASN A 87 -2.86 2.37 1.25
CA ASN A 87 -3.66 2.54 2.45
C ASN A 87 -2.86 2.15 3.70
N PHE A 88 -2.96 2.99 4.72
CA PHE A 88 -2.49 2.73 6.08
C PHE A 88 -3.66 2.20 6.91
N TYR A 89 -3.48 1.07 7.59
CA TYR A 89 -4.54 0.42 8.37
C TYR A 89 -4.40 0.72 9.86
N LYS A 90 -5.26 1.60 10.37
CA LYS A 90 -5.20 2.15 11.73
C LYS A 90 -5.24 1.07 12.82
N ASN A 91 -6.19 0.14 12.71
CA ASN A 91 -6.43 -0.90 13.72
C ASN A 91 -5.39 -2.04 13.70
N SER A 92 -4.55 -2.09 12.66
CA SER A 92 -3.45 -3.06 12.54
C SER A 92 -2.08 -2.39 12.71
N SER A 93 -2.06 -1.07 12.87
CA SER A 93 -0.86 -0.29 13.16
C SER A 93 -0.85 0.08 14.63
N TRP A 94 0.29 -0.06 15.28
CA TRP A 94 0.41 0.15 16.71
C TRP A 94 1.75 0.79 17.09
N HIS A 95 1.83 1.33 18.30
CA HIS A 95 3.06 1.81 18.92
C HIS A 95 3.08 1.45 20.41
N SER A 96 4.26 1.20 20.95
CA SER A 96 4.52 1.01 22.39
C SER A 96 5.28 2.19 22.99
N THR A 97 5.80 3.09 22.16
CA THR A 97 6.61 4.24 22.56
C THR A 97 6.22 5.45 21.73
N ILE A 98 6.18 6.62 22.34
CA ILE A 98 5.99 7.91 21.67
C ILE A 98 7.36 8.53 21.46
N SER A 99 7.78 8.67 20.20
CA SER A 99 9.07 9.23 19.80
C SER A 99 8.99 9.81 18.39
N ASP A 100 9.45 11.04 18.20
CA ASP A 100 9.39 11.72 16.90
C ASP A 100 10.22 11.02 15.83
N HIS A 101 11.40 10.50 16.16
CA HIS A 101 12.23 9.81 15.18
C HIS A 101 11.65 8.45 14.77
N ILE A 102 10.98 7.74 15.70
CA ILE A 102 10.26 6.51 15.36
C ILE A 102 9.02 6.84 14.52
N LEU A 103 8.27 7.90 14.85
CA LEU A 103 7.13 8.31 14.01
C LEU A 103 7.58 8.66 12.57
N GLN A 104 8.72 9.32 12.41
CA GLN A 104 9.28 9.59 11.07
C GLN A 104 9.65 8.30 10.34
N HIS A 105 10.17 7.29 11.04
CA HIS A 105 10.44 5.98 10.48
C HIS A 105 9.15 5.31 9.99
N GLU A 106 8.10 5.30 10.81
CA GLU A 106 6.81 4.70 10.48
C GLU A 106 6.12 5.41 9.30
N ARG A 107 6.20 6.75 9.26
CA ARG A 107 5.71 7.55 8.12
C ARG A 107 6.37 7.13 6.81
N LEU A 108 7.68 6.88 6.84
CA LEU A 108 8.41 6.50 5.63
C LEU A 108 8.03 5.12 5.11
N HIS A 109 7.60 4.19 5.96
CA HIS A 109 6.98 2.93 5.52
C HIS A 109 5.75 3.20 4.65
N PHE A 110 4.92 4.16 5.02
CA PHE A 110 3.74 4.53 4.24
C PHE A 110 4.11 5.25 2.93
N ASP A 111 5.12 6.11 2.95
CA ASP A 111 5.65 6.76 1.74
C ASP A 111 6.27 5.76 0.76
N ILE A 112 6.94 4.72 1.25
CA ILE A 112 7.43 3.62 0.41
C ILE A 112 6.26 2.87 -0.24
N ALA A 113 5.16 2.63 0.47
CA ALA A 113 3.96 2.02 -0.12
C ALA A 113 3.40 2.88 -1.25
N GLU A 114 3.28 4.19 -1.06
CA GLU A 114 2.84 5.12 -2.11
C GLU A 114 3.81 5.17 -3.30
N LEU A 115 5.11 5.14 -3.05
CA LEU A 115 6.10 5.08 -4.12
C LEU A 115 5.84 3.88 -5.05
N PHE A 116 5.55 2.72 -4.48
CA PHE A 116 5.24 1.53 -5.28
C PHE A 116 3.84 1.59 -5.89
N ALA A 117 2.86 2.21 -5.23
CA ALA A 117 1.56 2.48 -5.84
C ALA A 117 1.72 3.37 -7.10
N ARG A 118 2.54 4.42 -7.06
CA ARG A 118 2.87 5.24 -8.25
C ARG A 118 3.57 4.43 -9.36
N LYS A 119 4.50 3.54 -8.99
CA LYS A 119 5.15 2.63 -9.97
C LYS A 119 4.13 1.69 -10.64
N ILE A 120 3.18 1.16 -9.89
CA ILE A 120 2.09 0.31 -10.42
C ILE A 120 1.18 1.16 -11.33
N ARG A 121 0.72 2.33 -10.89
CA ARG A 121 -0.13 3.23 -11.69
C ARG A 121 0.56 3.62 -13.01
N ARG A 122 1.86 3.92 -13.00
CA ARG A 122 2.63 4.13 -14.22
C ARG A 122 2.56 2.92 -15.14
N ARG A 123 2.83 1.72 -14.62
CA ARG A 123 2.79 0.50 -15.40
C ARG A 123 1.39 0.22 -15.96
N PHE A 124 0.35 0.41 -15.17
CA PHE A 124 -1.04 0.28 -15.62
C PHE A 124 -1.38 1.29 -16.71
N SER A 125 -0.90 2.52 -16.61
CA SER A 125 -1.06 3.54 -17.66
C SER A 125 -0.41 3.10 -18.98
N GLU A 126 0.80 2.52 -18.93
CA GLU A 126 1.46 1.96 -20.12
C GLU A 126 0.66 0.82 -20.75
N LEU A 127 0.16 -0.12 -19.94
CA LEU A 127 -0.67 -1.23 -20.40
C LEU A 127 -1.97 -0.74 -21.04
N LYS A 128 -2.65 0.24 -20.43
CA LYS A 128 -3.87 0.87 -20.98
C LYS A 128 -3.61 1.56 -22.33
N LYS A 129 -2.51 2.31 -22.44
CA LYS A 129 -2.10 2.92 -23.72
C LYS A 129 -1.87 1.88 -24.81
N GLY A 130 -1.35 0.72 -24.45
CA GLY A 130 -1.19 -0.44 -25.33
C GLY A 130 -2.47 -1.25 -25.56
N LYS A 131 -3.64 -0.80 -25.03
CA LYS A 131 -4.92 -1.49 -25.10
C LYS A 131 -4.85 -2.94 -24.56
N GLN A 132 -3.98 -3.14 -23.56
CA GLN A 132 -3.87 -4.44 -22.89
C GLN A 132 -5.01 -4.61 -21.90
N ALA A 133 -5.80 -5.68 -22.05
CA ALA A 133 -6.93 -6.00 -21.19
C ALA A 133 -6.76 -7.32 -20.41
N SER A 134 -5.65 -8.05 -20.62
CA SER A 134 -5.43 -9.35 -19.99
C SER A 134 -5.26 -9.21 -18.48
N PHE A 135 -6.09 -9.92 -17.70
CA PHE A 135 -6.06 -9.94 -16.24
C PHE A 135 -4.70 -10.42 -15.70
N SER A 136 -4.17 -11.51 -16.28
CA SER A 136 -2.88 -12.07 -15.85
C SER A 136 -1.74 -11.05 -15.98
N VAL A 137 -1.73 -10.24 -17.04
CA VAL A 137 -0.70 -9.20 -17.25
C VAL A 137 -0.75 -8.11 -16.18
N TYR A 138 -1.95 -7.65 -15.79
CA TYR A 138 -2.12 -6.69 -14.71
C TYR A 138 -1.74 -7.29 -13.36
N GLN A 139 -2.14 -8.54 -13.10
CA GLN A 139 -1.83 -9.25 -11.87
C GLN A 139 -0.31 -9.46 -11.72
N ASP A 140 0.38 -9.87 -12.77
CA ASP A 140 1.84 -10.06 -12.78
C ASP A 140 2.57 -8.73 -12.53
N ALA A 141 2.12 -7.66 -13.19
CA ALA A 141 2.67 -6.32 -12.95
C ALA A 141 2.49 -5.89 -11.49
N PHE A 142 1.30 -6.07 -10.92
CA PHE A 142 1.03 -5.78 -9.51
C PHE A 142 1.92 -6.61 -8.59
N ASN A 143 1.96 -7.93 -8.79
CA ASN A 143 2.73 -8.85 -7.95
C ASN A 143 4.24 -8.55 -7.97
N LEU A 144 4.79 -8.17 -9.13
CA LEU A 144 6.18 -7.76 -9.26
C LEU A 144 6.50 -6.57 -8.37
N PHE A 145 5.72 -5.49 -8.48
CA PHE A 145 5.95 -4.27 -7.71
C PHE A 145 5.65 -4.45 -6.23
N TRP A 146 4.63 -5.23 -5.89
CA TRP A 146 4.34 -5.61 -4.51
C TRP A 146 5.51 -6.35 -3.85
N LYS A 147 6.10 -7.31 -4.55
CA LYS A 147 7.31 -8.01 -4.10
C LYS A 147 8.49 -7.04 -3.90
N GLN A 148 8.69 -6.11 -4.84
CA GLN A 148 9.74 -5.09 -4.73
C GLN A 148 9.49 -4.15 -3.55
N CYS A 149 8.25 -3.72 -3.33
CA CYS A 149 7.84 -2.92 -2.18
C CYS A 149 8.26 -3.61 -0.87
N ARG A 150 7.80 -4.84 -0.65
CA ARG A 150 8.14 -5.61 0.55
C ARG A 150 9.65 -5.79 0.75
N ASN A 151 10.40 -5.97 -0.32
CA ASN A 151 11.85 -6.07 -0.23
C ASN A 151 12.49 -4.74 0.18
N MET A 152 12.00 -3.61 -0.35
CA MET A 152 12.48 -2.28 0.04
C MET A 152 12.17 -1.97 1.50
N GLN A 153 10.96 -2.29 1.97
CA GLN A 153 10.57 -2.16 3.38
C GLN A 153 11.53 -2.92 4.31
N LYS A 154 11.79 -4.20 4.01
CA LYS A 154 12.74 -5.02 4.79
C LYS A 154 14.17 -4.46 4.75
N GLN A 155 14.60 -3.88 3.64
CA GLN A 155 15.92 -3.24 3.55
C GLN A 155 15.97 -1.97 4.39
N TYR A 156 14.91 -1.19 4.37
CA TYR A 156 14.77 0.02 5.16
C TYR A 156 14.86 -0.29 6.65
N ASP A 157 14.03 -1.20 7.16
CA ASP A 157 14.07 -1.65 8.57
C ASP A 157 15.48 -2.09 8.99
N ARG A 158 16.07 -2.98 8.21
CA ARG A 158 17.40 -3.52 8.51
C ARG A 158 18.47 -2.43 8.52
N LYS A 159 18.43 -1.48 7.57
CA LYS A 159 19.45 -0.42 7.45
C LYS A 159 19.32 0.63 8.54
N THR A 160 18.11 0.93 8.94
CA THR A 160 17.82 1.92 9.98
C THR A 160 17.78 1.30 11.39
N ASN A 161 17.95 -0.03 11.49
CA ASN A 161 17.71 -0.77 12.74
C ASN A 161 16.36 -0.39 13.36
N HIS A 162 15.29 -0.52 12.54
CA HIS A 162 13.90 -0.18 12.91
C HIS A 162 13.77 1.27 13.46
N GLY A 163 14.36 2.22 12.76
CA GLY A 163 14.33 3.64 13.13
C GLY A 163 15.38 4.07 14.13
N GLY A 164 16.16 3.14 14.69
CA GLY A 164 17.19 3.44 15.70
C GLY A 164 18.42 4.21 15.15
N VAL A 165 18.68 4.17 13.84
CA VAL A 165 19.80 4.90 13.20
C VAL A 165 19.27 6.13 12.48
N ILE A 166 19.23 7.26 13.17
CA ILE A 166 18.57 8.50 12.73
C ILE A 166 19.16 9.03 11.42
N GLU A 167 20.48 9.01 11.25
CA GLU A 167 21.12 9.53 10.03
C GLU A 167 20.76 8.71 8.79
N ILE A 168 20.76 7.37 8.89
CA ILE A 168 20.34 6.51 7.80
C ILE A 168 18.85 6.70 7.49
N ASN A 169 18.03 6.93 8.51
CA ASN A 169 16.62 7.23 8.32
C ASN A 169 16.41 8.50 7.47
N LYS A 170 17.18 9.59 7.73
CA LYS A 170 17.15 10.82 6.95
C LYS A 170 17.57 10.60 5.49
N GLU A 171 18.65 9.85 5.25
CA GLU A 171 19.10 9.51 3.89
C GLU A 171 18.00 8.78 3.10
N TRP A 172 17.32 7.83 3.74
CA TRP A 172 16.20 7.12 3.12
C TRP A 172 15.03 8.06 2.83
N GLN A 173 14.69 8.94 3.77
CA GLN A 173 13.62 9.93 3.61
C GLN A 173 13.88 10.84 2.39
N GLU A 174 15.08 11.39 2.26
CA GLU A 174 15.46 12.22 1.12
C GLU A 174 15.38 11.44 -0.21
N ARG A 175 15.87 10.21 -0.21
CA ARG A 175 15.80 9.31 -1.37
C ARG A 175 14.35 9.04 -1.79
N ILE A 176 13.49 8.61 -0.86
CA ILE A 176 12.10 8.27 -1.16
C ILE A 176 11.33 9.49 -1.63
N LEU A 177 11.53 10.65 -1.00
CA LEU A 177 10.92 11.91 -1.43
C LEU A 177 11.31 12.27 -2.88
N LYS A 178 12.58 12.11 -3.24
CA LYS A 178 13.07 12.33 -4.61
C LYS A 178 12.43 11.35 -5.61
N GLU A 179 12.32 10.07 -5.24
CA GLU A 179 11.67 9.05 -6.09
C GLU A 179 10.16 9.33 -6.24
N LEU A 180 9.45 9.71 -5.17
CA LEU A 180 8.04 10.12 -5.23
C LEU A 180 7.84 11.31 -6.17
N LYS A 181 8.67 12.35 -6.05
CA LYS A 181 8.61 13.52 -6.93
C LYS A 181 8.85 13.17 -8.39
N SER A 182 9.72 12.21 -8.69
CA SER A 182 9.96 11.75 -10.06
C SER A 182 8.77 11.02 -10.70
N LEU A 183 7.79 10.62 -9.89
CA LEU A 183 6.55 9.93 -10.28
C LEU A 183 5.29 10.76 -9.97
N ASP A 184 5.42 12.08 -9.94
CA ASP A 184 4.31 12.98 -9.55
C ASP A 184 3.11 12.90 -10.49
N ASP A 185 3.35 12.65 -11.78
CA ASP A 185 2.29 12.41 -12.78
C ASP A 185 1.41 11.17 -12.48
N PHE A 186 1.85 10.33 -11.56
CA PHE A 186 1.16 9.09 -11.17
C PHE A 186 0.67 9.12 -9.72
N LYS A 187 0.63 10.30 -9.09
CA LYS A 187 -0.02 10.44 -7.79
C LYS A 187 -1.54 10.23 -7.92
N GLN A 188 -2.17 9.84 -6.82
CA GLN A 188 -3.62 9.73 -6.76
C GLN A 188 -4.23 11.15 -6.82
N THR A 189 -5.18 11.35 -7.70
CA THR A 189 -5.97 12.60 -7.83
C THR A 189 -7.28 12.46 -7.09
#